data_016b65c02bba734bc0fc9de599b4cc33
#
_entry.id   016b65c02bba734bc0fc9de599b4cc33
#
_cell.length_a   1.000
_cell.length_b   1.000
_cell.length_c   1.000
_cell.angle_alpha   90.00
_cell.angle_beta   90.00
_cell.angle_gamma   90.00
#
_symmetry.space_group_name_H-M   'P 1'
#
loop_
_entity.id
_entity.type
_entity.pdbx_description
1 polymer ?
#
loop_
_entity_poly.entity_id
_entity_poly.type
_entity_poly.pdbx_seq_one_letter_code
_entity_poly.pdbx_strand_id
1 'polypeptide(L)'
;MLTSLTASILIVASTFSLQATPSAVAPAASVARKDATIVNTAIAAGKFNTLVAAVQAAGLVDTLNGPGPFTVFAPTDEAFAKLPAGTLEMLLKPENKSKLAAILTYHVVPGSVKAADVVKLKNATTVNGQRIDIKVDGGKVMVDGANVVSTDIACSNGVIHVIDGVMLPVQGTIVDVAVSNGSFNTLVAAVKAAGLVDTLSGKGPFTVLAPTDAAFAQLPPGTLEMLLKPENKKQLVEILSYHVVPGVAAYSDAVIKMKEVPTLLGTPIAVKVVNGKVMLNGATVIIADVEASNGVIHAVDTVILPAQPSAKNGQSGSNGKGG
;
A
#
# COMPACT_ATOMS: atom_id res chain seq x y z
N MET A 1 -48.01 91.91 47.52
CA MET A 1 -46.53 91.77 47.38
C MET A 1 -46.22 90.33 47.60
N LEU A 2 -46.28 89.55 46.53
CA LEU A 2 -45.99 88.10 46.57
C LEU A 2 -44.92 87.81 45.53
N THR A 3 -43.82 87.36 46.00
CA THR A 3 -42.73 86.92 45.18
C THR A 3 -42.86 85.42 44.95
N SER A 4 -43.09 85.06 43.70
CA SER A 4 -43.17 83.70 43.24
C SER A 4 -41.73 83.12 42.97
N LEU A 5 -41.46 82.00 43.63
CA LEU A 5 -40.17 81.26 43.45
C LEU A 5 -40.43 80.12 42.49
N THR A 6 -39.96 80.22 41.26
CA THR A 6 -40.02 79.15 40.30
C THR A 6 -38.69 78.28 40.38
N ALA A 7 -38.90 77.02 40.81
CA ALA A 7 -37.77 76.06 40.83
C ALA A 7 -37.65 75.44 39.44
N SER A 8 -36.54 75.65 38.77
CA SER A 8 -36.13 74.99 37.53
C SER A 8 -35.55 73.62 37.84
N ILE A 9 -36.19 72.55 37.42
CA ILE A 9 -35.70 71.22 37.47
C ILE A 9 -34.86 70.97 36.18
N LEU A 10 -33.54 70.83 36.37
CA LEU A 10 -32.59 70.45 35.30
C LEU A 10 -32.59 68.95 35.10
N ILE A 11 -33.21 68.45 34.02
CA ILE A 11 -33.17 67.05 33.63
C ILE A 11 -31.88 66.85 32.85
N VAL A 12 -30.92 66.16 33.45
CA VAL A 12 -29.70 65.68 32.76
C VAL A 12 -30.07 64.39 32.06
N ALA A 13 -30.27 64.45 30.75
CA ALA A 13 -30.41 63.24 29.91
C ALA A 13 -29.02 62.70 29.64
N SER A 14 -28.60 61.66 30.36
CA SER A 14 -27.42 60.87 30.04
C SER A 14 -27.71 59.95 28.86
N THR A 15 -27.23 60.34 27.67
CA THR A 15 -27.20 59.51 26.49
C THR A 15 -26.18 58.37 26.68
N PHE A 16 -26.65 57.18 26.97
CA PHE A 16 -25.84 55.96 27.01
C PHE A 16 -25.56 55.57 25.56
N SER A 17 -24.38 55.96 25.05
CA SER A 17 -23.88 55.54 23.73
C SER A 17 -23.45 54.08 23.81
N LEU A 18 -24.26 53.18 23.28
CA LEU A 18 -23.91 51.76 23.11
C LEU A 18 -22.90 51.67 21.96
N GLN A 19 -21.60 51.73 22.28
CA GLN A 19 -20.54 51.41 21.33
C GLN A 19 -20.54 49.89 21.14
N ALA A 20 -21.14 49.45 20.02
CA ALA A 20 -20.94 48.09 19.51
C ALA A 20 -19.45 47.97 19.10
N THR A 21 -18.68 47.29 19.92
CA THR A 21 -17.34 46.82 19.51
C THR A 21 -17.52 45.76 18.44
N PRO A 22 -16.90 45.88 17.25
CA PRO A 22 -16.86 44.78 16.33
C PRO A 22 -16.11 43.64 16.98
N SER A 23 -16.81 42.54 17.30
CA SER A 23 -16.16 41.29 17.69
C SER A 23 -15.35 40.82 16.48
N ALA A 24 -14.08 41.10 16.48
CA ALA A 24 -13.13 40.51 15.56
C ALA A 24 -13.17 39.00 15.83
N VAL A 25 -13.93 38.26 15.01
CA VAL A 25 -13.75 36.82 14.89
C VAL A 25 -12.35 36.62 14.33
N ALA A 26 -11.39 36.47 15.23
CA ALA A 26 -10.08 35.98 14.85
C ALA A 26 -10.29 34.64 14.14
N PRO A 27 -9.63 34.39 12.97
CA PRO A 27 -9.63 33.07 12.40
C PRO A 27 -9.10 32.13 13.48
N ALA A 28 -9.89 31.13 13.86
CA ALA A 28 -9.47 30.09 14.75
C ALA A 28 -8.27 29.39 14.08
N ALA A 29 -7.06 29.85 14.40
CA ALA A 29 -5.87 29.07 14.19
C ALA A 29 -6.14 27.75 14.91
N SER A 30 -6.32 26.68 14.14
CA SER A 30 -6.51 25.33 14.67
C SER A 30 -5.23 24.99 15.43
N VAL A 31 -5.24 25.24 16.73
CA VAL A 31 -4.23 24.71 17.64
C VAL A 31 -4.43 23.20 17.60
N ALA A 32 -3.65 22.51 16.76
CA ALA A 32 -3.55 21.08 16.77
C ALA A 32 -3.25 20.67 18.21
N ARG A 33 -4.24 20.14 18.91
CA ARG A 33 -4.06 19.65 20.27
C ARG A 33 -3.16 18.42 20.16
N LYS A 34 -1.93 18.55 20.56
CA LYS A 34 -0.92 17.47 20.59
C LYS A 34 -1.39 16.21 21.34
N ASP A 35 -2.49 16.34 22.07
CA ASP A 35 -3.11 15.26 22.87
C ASP A 35 -4.30 14.58 22.15
N ALA A 36 -4.69 15.05 20.95
CA ALA A 36 -5.78 14.44 20.19
C ALA A 36 -5.24 13.38 19.23
N THR A 37 -5.98 12.28 19.08
CA THR A 37 -5.66 11.24 18.09
C THR A 37 -5.83 11.77 16.67
N ILE A 38 -5.32 11.01 15.68
CA ILE A 38 -5.44 11.33 14.25
C ILE A 38 -6.91 11.57 13.87
N VAL A 39 -7.84 10.71 14.31
CA VAL A 39 -9.27 10.85 13.98
C VAL A 39 -9.85 12.12 14.61
N ASN A 40 -9.58 12.38 15.88
CA ASN A 40 -10.08 13.56 16.58
C ASN A 40 -9.50 14.86 15.99
N THR A 41 -8.23 14.84 15.59
CA THR A 41 -7.59 15.97 14.91
C THR A 41 -8.22 16.23 13.54
N ALA A 42 -8.52 15.17 12.78
CA ALA A 42 -9.20 15.28 11.48
C ALA A 42 -10.62 15.88 11.62
N ILE A 43 -11.38 15.41 12.62
CA ILE A 43 -12.72 15.97 12.93
C ILE A 43 -12.63 17.46 13.26
N ALA A 44 -11.69 17.83 14.15
CA ALA A 44 -11.53 19.21 14.59
C ALA A 44 -11.07 20.17 13.48
N ALA A 45 -10.38 19.66 12.45
CA ALA A 45 -9.89 20.46 11.34
C ALA A 45 -11.00 20.92 10.37
N GLY A 46 -12.17 20.26 10.34
CA GLY A 46 -13.35 20.65 9.57
C GLY A 46 -13.22 20.57 8.03
N LYS A 47 -12.13 20.05 7.52
CA LYS A 47 -11.83 19.90 6.07
C LYS A 47 -11.66 18.45 5.63
N PHE A 48 -11.94 17.50 6.50
CA PHE A 48 -11.82 16.05 6.28
C PHE A 48 -13.15 15.32 6.57
N ASN A 49 -14.29 16.00 6.39
CA ASN A 49 -15.60 15.45 6.72
C ASN A 49 -15.85 14.14 5.95
N THR A 50 -15.53 14.14 4.66
CA THR A 50 -15.66 12.96 3.79
C THR A 50 -14.76 11.82 4.23
N LEU A 51 -13.49 12.13 4.59
CA LEU A 51 -12.54 11.13 5.11
C LEU A 51 -13.05 10.52 6.42
N VAL A 52 -13.53 11.35 7.35
CA VAL A 52 -14.08 10.89 8.64
C VAL A 52 -15.29 9.99 8.43
N ALA A 53 -16.22 10.38 7.55
CA ALA A 53 -17.36 9.55 7.19
C ALA A 53 -16.93 8.20 6.57
N ALA A 54 -15.92 8.22 5.68
CA ALA A 54 -15.37 7.01 5.08
C ALA A 54 -14.72 6.09 6.11
N VAL A 55 -13.93 6.64 7.06
CA VAL A 55 -13.31 5.88 8.16
C VAL A 55 -14.35 5.23 9.06
N GLN A 56 -15.45 5.94 9.34
CA GLN A 56 -16.58 5.38 10.11
C GLN A 56 -17.29 4.25 9.35
N ALA A 57 -17.60 4.46 8.06
CA ALA A 57 -18.24 3.46 7.21
C ALA A 57 -17.39 2.18 7.06
N ALA A 58 -16.07 2.35 6.95
CA ALA A 58 -15.13 1.23 6.91
C ALA A 58 -14.96 0.50 8.25
N GLY A 59 -15.37 1.12 9.38
CA GLY A 59 -15.16 0.57 10.73
C GLY A 59 -13.71 0.64 11.18
N LEU A 60 -12.95 1.64 10.73
CA LEU A 60 -11.52 1.80 11.03
C LEU A 60 -11.23 2.82 12.13
N VAL A 61 -12.27 3.39 12.76
CA VAL A 61 -12.14 4.41 13.81
C VAL A 61 -11.27 3.92 14.96
N ASP A 62 -11.54 2.73 15.50
CA ASP A 62 -10.81 2.15 16.63
C ASP A 62 -9.36 1.83 16.23
N THR A 63 -9.15 1.34 15.02
CA THR A 63 -7.80 1.05 14.48
C THR A 63 -6.95 2.32 14.40
N LEU A 64 -7.50 3.41 13.87
CA LEU A 64 -6.80 4.69 13.74
C LEU A 64 -6.72 5.49 15.04
N ASN A 65 -7.54 5.18 16.04
CA ASN A 65 -7.41 5.68 17.41
C ASN A 65 -6.48 4.83 18.27
N GLY A 66 -6.03 3.68 17.78
CA GLY A 66 -5.13 2.77 18.47
C GLY A 66 -3.74 3.35 18.72
N PRO A 67 -2.90 2.57 19.44
CA PRO A 67 -1.53 2.98 19.77
C PRO A 67 -0.68 2.97 18.48
N GLY A 68 -0.48 4.18 17.92
CA GLY A 68 0.42 4.35 16.77
C GLY A 68 1.87 3.93 17.06
N PRO A 69 2.85 4.54 16.44
CA PRO A 69 2.69 5.74 15.62
C PRO A 69 2.22 5.44 14.18
N PHE A 70 1.43 6.35 13.63
CA PHE A 70 0.97 6.30 12.24
C PHE A 70 1.30 7.60 11.51
N THR A 71 1.52 7.51 10.20
CA THR A 71 1.53 8.65 9.28
C THR A 71 0.32 8.52 8.36
N VAL A 72 -0.54 9.52 8.38
CA VAL A 72 -1.76 9.52 7.54
C VAL A 72 -1.64 10.59 6.48
N PHE A 73 -1.72 10.19 5.22
CA PHE A 73 -1.90 11.09 4.09
C PHE A 73 -3.39 11.35 3.91
N ALA A 74 -3.88 12.47 4.47
CA ALA A 74 -5.30 12.78 4.57
C ALA A 74 -5.78 13.61 3.38
N PRO A 75 -6.61 13.05 2.48
CA PRO A 75 -7.25 13.82 1.41
C PRO A 75 -8.30 14.76 1.97
N THR A 76 -8.35 16.00 1.44
CA THR A 76 -9.37 16.98 1.80
C THR A 76 -10.72 16.64 1.16
N ASP A 77 -11.79 17.32 1.58
CA ASP A 77 -13.11 17.16 0.96
C ASP A 77 -13.06 17.53 -0.55
N GLU A 78 -12.24 18.51 -0.94
CA GLU A 78 -11.99 18.87 -2.34
C GLU A 78 -11.22 17.76 -3.10
N ALA A 79 -10.34 17.03 -2.43
CA ALA A 79 -9.64 15.90 -3.04
C ALA A 79 -10.63 14.76 -3.39
N PHE A 80 -11.58 14.48 -2.51
CA PHE A 80 -12.66 13.53 -2.80
C PHE A 80 -13.59 14.00 -3.92
N ALA A 81 -13.83 15.31 -4.03
CA ALA A 81 -14.65 15.87 -5.11
C ALA A 81 -14.02 15.73 -6.51
N LYS A 82 -12.70 15.48 -6.59
CA LYS A 82 -12.00 15.19 -7.86
C LYS A 82 -12.21 13.76 -8.35
N LEU A 83 -12.75 12.86 -7.52
CA LEU A 83 -13.05 11.49 -7.96
C LEU A 83 -14.16 11.50 -9.02
N PRO A 84 -14.16 10.52 -9.95
CA PRO A 84 -15.24 10.36 -10.90
C PRO A 84 -16.61 10.32 -10.21
N ALA A 85 -17.62 10.94 -10.83
CA ALA A 85 -18.97 11.01 -10.27
C ALA A 85 -19.49 9.61 -9.90
N GLY A 86 -20.12 9.50 -8.71
CA GLY A 86 -20.65 8.25 -8.18
C GLY A 86 -19.61 7.31 -7.54
N THR A 87 -18.32 7.56 -7.69
CA THR A 87 -17.28 6.69 -7.10
C THR A 87 -17.35 6.70 -5.57
N LEU A 88 -17.44 7.88 -4.96
CA LEU A 88 -17.54 8.01 -3.50
C LEU A 88 -18.81 7.32 -2.96
N GLU A 89 -19.94 7.54 -3.60
CA GLU A 89 -21.23 6.93 -3.23
C GLU A 89 -21.16 5.40 -3.33
N MET A 90 -20.54 4.90 -4.39
CA MET A 90 -20.31 3.45 -4.57
C MET A 90 -19.42 2.88 -3.46
N LEU A 91 -18.33 3.58 -3.10
CA LEU A 91 -17.40 3.13 -2.06
C LEU A 91 -18.02 3.12 -0.67
N LEU A 92 -18.95 4.04 -0.38
CA LEU A 92 -19.64 4.11 0.91
C LEU A 92 -20.73 3.05 1.09
N LYS A 93 -21.09 2.30 0.05
CA LYS A 93 -22.06 1.20 0.16
C LYS A 93 -21.51 0.04 0.99
N PRO A 94 -22.33 -0.63 1.81
CA PRO A 94 -21.92 -1.73 2.67
C PRO A 94 -21.20 -2.87 1.93
N GLU A 95 -21.63 -3.18 0.70
CA GLU A 95 -21.01 -4.22 -0.15
C GLU A 95 -19.57 -3.88 -0.57
N ASN A 96 -19.20 -2.61 -0.56
CA ASN A 96 -17.86 -2.14 -0.92
C ASN A 96 -16.99 -1.81 0.29
N LYS A 97 -17.41 -2.16 1.51
CA LYS A 97 -16.67 -1.89 2.75
C LYS A 97 -15.22 -2.37 2.70
N SER A 98 -14.96 -3.54 2.12
CA SER A 98 -13.59 -4.07 1.98
C SER A 98 -12.73 -3.21 1.06
N LYS A 99 -13.29 -2.71 -0.05
CA LYS A 99 -12.59 -1.81 -0.97
C LYS A 99 -12.30 -0.46 -0.33
N LEU A 100 -13.29 0.08 0.40
CA LEU A 100 -13.12 1.32 1.14
C LEU A 100 -12.03 1.19 2.21
N ALA A 101 -12.03 0.09 2.96
CA ALA A 101 -11.00 -0.20 3.95
C ALA A 101 -9.61 -0.32 3.31
N ALA A 102 -9.50 -0.97 2.14
CA ALA A 102 -8.23 -1.06 1.40
C ALA A 102 -7.72 0.32 0.96
N ILE A 103 -8.59 1.20 0.45
CA ILE A 103 -8.24 2.57 0.09
C ILE A 103 -7.77 3.35 1.32
N LEU A 104 -8.51 3.29 2.43
CA LEU A 104 -8.16 4.02 3.65
C LEU A 104 -6.87 3.53 4.29
N THR A 105 -6.63 2.22 4.32
CA THR A 105 -5.37 1.65 4.83
C THR A 105 -4.19 1.92 3.90
N TYR A 106 -4.43 2.16 2.61
CA TYR A 106 -3.44 2.63 1.65
C TYR A 106 -2.98 4.08 1.92
N HIS A 107 -3.80 4.90 2.57
CA HIS A 107 -3.44 6.24 3.01
C HIS A 107 -2.67 6.28 4.34
N VAL A 108 -2.42 5.12 4.97
CA VAL A 108 -1.78 5.02 6.27
C VAL A 108 -0.45 4.28 6.16
N VAL A 109 0.62 4.93 6.61
CA VAL A 109 1.96 4.33 6.72
C VAL A 109 2.25 4.08 8.20
N PRO A 110 2.72 2.89 8.59
CA PRO A 110 3.16 2.63 9.94
C PRO A 110 4.41 3.47 10.26
N GLY A 111 4.46 3.99 11.48
CA GLY A 111 5.52 4.92 11.90
C GLY A 111 5.12 6.39 11.82
N SER A 112 5.84 7.24 12.53
CA SER A 112 5.67 8.70 12.47
C SER A 112 6.75 9.29 11.58
N VAL A 113 6.44 9.47 10.29
CA VAL A 113 7.35 10.02 9.28
C VAL A 113 7.04 11.50 9.09
N LYS A 114 7.92 12.36 9.53
CA LYS A 114 7.79 13.81 9.35
C LYS A 114 8.15 14.23 7.93
N ALA A 115 7.72 15.42 7.52
CA ALA A 115 8.01 15.96 6.19
C ALA A 115 9.50 15.94 5.83
N ALA A 116 10.37 16.27 6.79
CA ALA A 116 11.83 16.24 6.61
C ALA A 116 12.39 14.85 6.31
N ASP A 117 11.67 13.78 6.67
CA ASP A 117 12.04 12.40 6.38
C ASP A 117 11.32 11.89 5.15
N VAL A 118 10.04 12.26 4.94
CA VAL A 118 9.28 11.93 3.72
C VAL A 118 10.06 12.33 2.46
N VAL A 119 10.67 13.53 2.43
CA VAL A 119 11.42 14.01 1.26
C VAL A 119 12.68 13.21 0.94
N LYS A 120 13.15 12.38 1.86
CA LYS A 120 14.32 11.49 1.68
C LYS A 120 13.94 10.12 1.17
N LEU A 121 12.65 9.76 1.26
CA LEU A 121 12.12 8.48 0.82
C LEU A 121 11.75 8.55 -0.67
N LYS A 122 11.93 7.45 -1.37
CA LYS A 122 11.41 7.25 -2.73
C LYS A 122 10.04 6.58 -2.72
N ASN A 123 9.76 5.85 -1.66
CA ASN A 123 8.53 5.11 -1.46
C ASN A 123 8.33 4.80 0.03
N ALA A 124 7.11 4.38 0.40
CA ALA A 124 6.79 3.87 1.73
C ALA A 124 5.75 2.75 1.62
N THR A 125 5.89 1.72 2.45
CA THR A 125 4.91 0.63 2.53
C THR A 125 3.76 1.04 3.43
N THR A 126 2.55 0.91 2.95
CA THR A 126 1.32 1.28 3.66
C THR A 126 0.79 0.12 4.52
N VAL A 127 -0.18 0.41 5.38
CA VAL A 127 -0.85 -0.60 6.22
C VAL A 127 -1.59 -1.63 5.37
N ASN A 128 -2.02 -1.28 4.16
CA ASN A 128 -2.64 -2.23 3.24
C ASN A 128 -1.63 -3.19 2.57
N GLY A 129 -0.33 -2.97 2.77
CA GLY A 129 0.75 -3.80 2.25
C GLY A 129 1.29 -3.39 0.88
N GLN A 130 0.61 -2.52 0.15
CA GLN A 130 1.11 -1.93 -1.09
C GLN A 130 2.02 -0.74 -0.79
N ARG A 131 2.80 -0.34 -1.77
CA ARG A 131 3.76 0.76 -1.66
C ARG A 131 3.19 2.03 -2.29
N ILE A 132 3.45 3.16 -1.68
CA ILE A 132 3.23 4.48 -2.26
C ILE A 132 4.54 5.05 -2.77
N ASP A 133 4.50 5.69 -3.93
CA ASP A 133 5.63 6.38 -4.52
C ASP A 133 5.71 7.81 -4.01
N ILE A 134 6.91 8.23 -3.62
CA ILE A 134 7.18 9.59 -3.13
C ILE A 134 8.11 10.28 -4.13
N LYS A 135 7.66 11.41 -4.67
CA LYS A 135 8.44 12.25 -5.59
C LYS A 135 8.56 13.67 -5.04
N VAL A 136 9.73 14.23 -5.18
CA VAL A 136 9.99 15.64 -4.85
C VAL A 136 10.38 16.36 -6.13
N ASP A 137 9.54 17.30 -6.55
CA ASP A 137 9.77 18.10 -7.74
C ASP A 137 9.58 19.58 -7.43
N GLY A 138 10.59 20.39 -7.74
CA GLY A 138 10.57 21.84 -7.47
C GLY A 138 10.25 22.23 -6.03
N GLY A 139 10.61 21.38 -5.05
CA GLY A 139 10.30 21.59 -3.63
C GLY A 139 8.87 21.18 -3.22
N LYS A 140 8.07 20.66 -4.13
CA LYS A 140 6.78 20.07 -3.85
C LYS A 140 6.92 18.57 -3.65
N VAL A 141 6.27 18.04 -2.62
CA VAL A 141 6.19 16.60 -2.36
C VAL A 141 4.92 16.07 -2.98
N MET A 142 5.04 15.02 -3.75
CA MET A 142 3.93 14.28 -4.33
C MET A 142 3.97 12.84 -3.82
N VAL A 143 2.80 12.29 -3.51
CA VAL A 143 2.61 10.90 -3.09
C VAL A 143 1.58 10.27 -4.02
N ASP A 144 1.99 9.28 -4.82
CA ASP A 144 1.16 8.66 -5.87
C ASP A 144 0.46 9.68 -6.78
N GLY A 145 1.17 10.77 -7.12
CA GLY A 145 0.63 11.83 -7.95
C GLY A 145 -0.25 12.87 -7.22
N ALA A 146 -0.61 12.66 -5.97
CA ALA A 146 -1.28 13.65 -5.13
C ALA A 146 -0.25 14.61 -4.50
N ASN A 147 -0.50 15.92 -4.56
CA ASN A 147 0.39 16.89 -3.92
C ASN A 147 0.15 16.94 -2.41
N VAL A 148 1.23 16.99 -1.64
CA VAL A 148 1.18 17.28 -0.22
C VAL A 148 1.06 18.79 -0.02
N VAL A 149 -0.12 19.23 0.45
CA VAL A 149 -0.44 20.67 0.57
C VAL A 149 -0.22 21.23 1.97
N SER A 150 -0.14 20.37 2.98
CA SER A 150 0.22 20.74 4.36
C SER A 150 0.85 19.54 5.06
N THR A 151 1.83 19.77 5.90
CA THR A 151 2.63 18.73 6.54
C THR A 151 2.63 18.86 8.06
N ASP A 152 3.03 17.76 8.73
CA ASP A 152 3.39 17.73 10.15
C ASP A 152 2.30 18.19 11.12
N ILE A 153 1.02 17.88 10.82
CA ILE A 153 -0.05 18.06 11.81
C ILE A 153 0.13 16.96 12.87
N ALA A 154 0.67 17.38 14.02
CA ALA A 154 1.01 16.45 15.10
C ALA A 154 -0.25 15.95 15.81
N CYS A 155 -0.29 14.63 16.07
CA CYS A 155 -1.33 13.95 16.83
C CYS A 155 -0.70 13.10 17.95
N SER A 156 -1.49 12.69 18.96
CA SER A 156 -0.98 11.86 20.05
C SER A 156 -0.48 10.49 19.60
N ASN A 157 -1.04 9.95 18.52
CA ASN A 157 -0.71 8.65 17.97
C ASN A 157 -0.13 8.71 16.54
N GLY A 158 0.38 9.87 16.10
CA GLY A 158 1.02 9.97 14.79
C GLY A 158 1.07 11.37 14.20
N VAL A 159 1.13 11.43 12.87
CA VAL A 159 1.21 12.68 12.10
C VAL A 159 0.27 12.61 10.90
N ILE A 160 -0.31 13.75 10.55
CA ILE A 160 -1.14 13.89 9.34
C ILE A 160 -0.41 14.78 8.34
N HIS A 161 -0.33 14.32 7.10
CA HIS A 161 0.02 15.10 5.91
C HIS A 161 -1.22 15.27 5.04
N VAL A 162 -1.54 16.48 4.68
CA VAL A 162 -2.73 16.81 3.89
C VAL A 162 -2.39 16.70 2.41
N ILE A 163 -3.21 15.97 1.66
CA ILE A 163 -3.05 15.77 0.21
C ILE A 163 -4.26 16.28 -0.57
N ASP A 164 -4.02 16.73 -1.80
CA ASP A 164 -5.03 17.30 -2.71
C ASP A 164 -5.68 16.29 -3.67
N GLY A 165 -5.34 15.02 -3.53
CA GLY A 165 -5.88 13.89 -4.31
C GLY A 165 -6.10 12.66 -3.43
N VAL A 166 -6.99 11.77 -3.84
CA VAL A 166 -7.20 10.46 -3.21
C VAL A 166 -6.29 9.44 -3.88
N MET A 167 -5.43 8.78 -3.11
CA MET A 167 -4.58 7.69 -3.59
C MET A 167 -5.41 6.42 -3.72
N LEU A 168 -5.28 5.74 -4.85
CA LEU A 168 -6.01 4.50 -5.10
C LEU A 168 -5.03 3.32 -5.20
N PRO A 169 -5.18 2.31 -4.33
CA PRO A 169 -4.35 1.11 -4.41
C PRO A 169 -4.61 0.35 -5.71
N VAL A 170 -3.61 -0.39 -6.17
CA VAL A 170 -3.78 -1.30 -7.31
C VAL A 170 -4.88 -2.30 -7.00
N GLN A 171 -5.81 -2.45 -7.93
CA GLN A 171 -6.90 -3.41 -7.84
C GLN A 171 -6.52 -4.73 -8.54
N GLY A 172 -7.08 -5.82 -8.07
CA GLY A 172 -6.81 -7.15 -8.61
C GLY A 172 -5.68 -7.88 -7.89
N THR A 173 -5.86 -9.18 -7.78
CA THR A 173 -4.86 -10.10 -7.19
C THR A 173 -3.68 -10.31 -8.15
N ILE A 174 -2.63 -10.97 -7.69
CA ILE A 174 -1.50 -11.39 -8.53
C ILE A 174 -1.97 -12.12 -9.78
N VAL A 175 -2.99 -12.97 -9.66
CA VAL A 175 -3.56 -13.72 -10.79
C VAL A 175 -4.26 -12.78 -11.77
N ASP A 176 -5.05 -11.81 -11.27
CA ASP A 176 -5.74 -10.84 -12.12
C ASP A 176 -4.76 -9.95 -12.88
N VAL A 177 -3.72 -9.48 -12.19
CA VAL A 177 -2.64 -8.68 -12.79
C VAL A 177 -1.87 -9.49 -13.84
N ALA A 178 -1.55 -10.75 -13.56
CA ALA A 178 -0.87 -11.62 -14.52
C ALA A 178 -1.73 -11.89 -15.78
N VAL A 179 -3.04 -12.09 -15.60
CA VAL A 179 -4.00 -12.24 -16.73
C VAL A 179 -4.07 -10.97 -17.58
N SER A 180 -4.15 -9.80 -16.94
CA SER A 180 -4.31 -8.53 -17.65
C SER A 180 -3.03 -8.04 -18.34
N ASN A 181 -1.86 -8.47 -17.87
CA ASN A 181 -0.57 -8.04 -18.41
C ASN A 181 -0.27 -8.59 -19.83
N GLY A 182 -0.82 -9.76 -20.16
CA GLY A 182 -0.66 -10.38 -21.50
C GLY A 182 0.71 -11.04 -21.77
N SER A 183 1.69 -10.91 -20.87
CA SER A 183 3.04 -11.51 -21.00
C SER A 183 3.19 -12.81 -20.21
N PHE A 184 2.17 -13.22 -19.48
CA PHE A 184 2.18 -14.36 -18.54
C PHE A 184 1.11 -15.41 -18.87
N ASN A 185 0.68 -15.49 -20.13
CA ASN A 185 -0.41 -16.42 -20.54
C ASN A 185 -0.08 -17.87 -20.20
N THR A 186 1.15 -18.29 -20.46
CA THR A 186 1.66 -19.63 -20.15
C THR A 186 1.69 -19.90 -18.65
N LEU A 187 2.17 -18.92 -17.85
CA LEU A 187 2.16 -19.02 -16.39
C LEU A 187 0.73 -19.15 -15.85
N VAL A 188 -0.20 -18.34 -16.34
CA VAL A 188 -1.61 -18.39 -15.94
C VAL A 188 -2.24 -19.76 -16.27
N ALA A 189 -1.93 -20.31 -17.45
CA ALA A 189 -2.38 -21.66 -17.82
C ALA A 189 -1.79 -22.73 -16.88
N ALA A 190 -0.50 -22.61 -16.55
CA ALA A 190 0.17 -23.52 -15.61
C ALA A 190 -0.41 -23.43 -14.19
N VAL A 191 -0.66 -22.22 -13.69
CA VAL A 191 -1.30 -21.99 -12.37
C VAL A 191 -2.71 -22.60 -12.32
N LYS A 192 -3.50 -22.47 -13.39
CA LYS A 192 -4.81 -23.10 -13.51
C LYS A 192 -4.71 -24.63 -13.52
N ALA A 193 -3.80 -25.19 -14.31
CA ALA A 193 -3.59 -26.65 -14.38
C ALA A 193 -3.12 -27.23 -13.04
N ALA A 194 -2.28 -26.50 -12.32
CA ALA A 194 -1.82 -26.87 -10.99
C ALA A 194 -2.93 -26.76 -9.90
N GLY A 195 -4.01 -25.99 -10.15
CA GLY A 195 -5.05 -25.69 -9.16
C GLY A 195 -4.60 -24.71 -8.09
N LEU A 196 -3.67 -23.78 -8.41
CA LEU A 196 -3.12 -22.80 -7.47
C LEU A 196 -3.78 -21.40 -7.56
N VAL A 197 -4.81 -21.25 -8.39
CA VAL A 197 -5.52 -19.97 -8.59
C VAL A 197 -6.03 -19.41 -7.26
N ASP A 198 -6.77 -20.21 -6.50
CA ASP A 198 -7.37 -19.78 -5.22
C ASP A 198 -6.28 -19.43 -4.18
N THR A 199 -5.18 -20.19 -4.18
CA THR A 199 -4.03 -19.92 -3.29
C THR A 199 -3.39 -18.57 -3.59
N LEU A 200 -3.11 -18.28 -4.87
CA LEU A 200 -2.46 -17.04 -5.31
C LEU A 200 -3.42 -15.84 -5.38
N SER A 201 -4.73 -16.08 -5.39
CA SER A 201 -5.77 -15.05 -5.24
C SER A 201 -6.16 -14.81 -3.78
N GLY A 202 -5.65 -15.61 -2.86
CA GLY A 202 -5.91 -15.50 -1.43
C GLY A 202 -5.25 -14.30 -0.77
N LYS A 203 -5.38 -14.23 0.56
CA LYS A 203 -4.75 -13.18 1.36
C LYS A 203 -3.24 -13.32 1.31
N GLY A 204 -2.58 -12.33 0.71
CA GLY A 204 -1.13 -12.19 0.74
C GLY A 204 -0.58 -11.76 2.11
N PRO A 205 0.59 -11.13 2.12
CA PRO A 205 1.34 -10.75 0.93
C PRO A 205 2.15 -11.88 0.29
N PHE A 206 2.24 -11.86 -1.05
CA PHE A 206 3.08 -12.77 -1.82
C PHE A 206 4.08 -12.00 -2.69
N THR A 207 5.22 -12.63 -2.97
CA THR A 207 6.08 -12.22 -4.09
C THR A 207 6.11 -13.35 -5.10
N VAL A 208 5.79 -13.06 -6.35
CA VAL A 208 5.81 -14.05 -7.43
C VAL A 208 6.90 -13.72 -8.42
N LEU A 209 7.81 -14.67 -8.61
CA LEU A 209 8.83 -14.64 -9.64
C LEU A 209 8.21 -15.22 -10.92
N ALA A 210 7.64 -14.37 -11.76
CA ALA A 210 6.81 -14.76 -12.89
C ALA A 210 7.63 -14.94 -14.18
N PRO A 211 7.86 -16.17 -14.66
CA PRO A 211 8.43 -16.38 -15.97
C PRO A 211 7.49 -15.86 -17.06
N THR A 212 8.03 -15.11 -18.01
CA THR A 212 7.27 -14.64 -19.17
C THR A 212 6.99 -15.77 -20.15
N ASP A 213 6.08 -15.56 -21.10
CA ASP A 213 5.84 -16.52 -22.20
C ASP A 213 7.14 -16.82 -22.97
N ALA A 214 8.00 -15.82 -23.16
CA ALA A 214 9.33 -15.99 -23.75
C ALA A 214 10.28 -16.87 -22.89
N ALA A 215 10.16 -16.78 -21.55
CA ALA A 215 10.94 -17.64 -20.65
C ALA A 215 10.51 -19.12 -20.76
N PHE A 216 9.23 -19.39 -20.86
CA PHE A 216 8.71 -20.75 -21.10
C PHE A 216 9.12 -21.29 -22.47
N ALA A 217 9.20 -20.44 -23.50
CA ALA A 217 9.64 -20.84 -24.83
C ALA A 217 11.13 -21.30 -24.88
N GLN A 218 11.92 -20.97 -23.88
CA GLN A 218 13.31 -21.43 -23.75
C GLN A 218 13.45 -22.83 -23.13
N LEU A 219 12.36 -23.40 -22.61
CA LEU A 219 12.39 -24.79 -22.13
C LEU A 219 12.64 -25.75 -23.29
N PRO A 220 13.28 -26.91 -23.04
CA PRO A 220 13.44 -27.94 -24.05
C PRO A 220 12.07 -28.32 -24.68
N PRO A 221 12.03 -28.60 -25.98
CA PRO A 221 10.79 -28.96 -26.68
C PRO A 221 10.04 -30.10 -25.96
N GLY A 222 8.73 -29.97 -25.82
CA GLY A 222 7.87 -30.94 -25.16
C GLY A 222 7.86 -30.87 -23.62
N THR A 223 8.74 -30.10 -22.99
CA THR A 223 8.79 -30.00 -21.52
C THR A 223 7.52 -29.34 -20.97
N LEU A 224 7.09 -28.25 -21.58
CA LEU A 224 5.89 -27.54 -21.14
C LEU A 224 4.63 -28.42 -21.28
N GLU A 225 4.47 -29.08 -22.45
CA GLU A 225 3.35 -30.00 -22.68
C GLU A 225 3.35 -31.17 -21.69
N MET A 226 4.55 -31.68 -21.38
CA MET A 226 4.68 -32.74 -20.37
C MET A 226 4.26 -32.25 -18.98
N LEU A 227 4.69 -31.06 -18.56
CA LEU A 227 4.37 -30.49 -17.25
C LEU A 227 2.88 -30.19 -17.09
N LEU A 228 2.20 -29.82 -18.17
CA LEU A 228 0.76 -29.54 -18.16
C LEU A 228 -0.14 -30.77 -18.13
N LYS A 229 0.42 -31.99 -18.30
CA LYS A 229 -0.36 -33.21 -18.22
C LYS A 229 -0.80 -33.51 -16.79
N PRO A 230 -2.01 -34.05 -16.59
CA PRO A 230 -2.55 -34.34 -15.25
C PRO A 230 -1.63 -35.22 -14.39
N GLU A 231 -0.97 -36.21 -15.01
CA GLU A 231 -0.02 -37.10 -14.35
C GLU A 231 1.20 -36.38 -13.76
N ASN A 232 1.59 -35.24 -14.31
CA ASN A 232 2.73 -34.45 -13.87
C ASN A 232 2.35 -33.24 -12.99
N LYS A 233 1.06 -33.16 -12.58
CA LYS A 233 0.53 -32.06 -11.76
C LYS A 233 1.37 -31.80 -10.52
N LYS A 234 1.86 -32.85 -9.84
CA LYS A 234 2.69 -32.69 -8.65
C LYS A 234 3.99 -31.94 -8.96
N GLN A 235 4.68 -32.31 -10.04
CA GLN A 235 5.90 -31.62 -10.47
C GLN A 235 5.63 -30.19 -10.89
N LEU A 236 4.51 -29.92 -11.56
CA LEU A 236 4.11 -28.56 -11.90
C LEU A 236 3.86 -27.71 -10.65
N VAL A 237 3.17 -28.24 -9.63
CA VAL A 237 2.94 -27.58 -8.35
C VAL A 237 4.27 -27.29 -7.64
N GLU A 238 5.24 -28.20 -7.63
CA GLU A 238 6.57 -28.00 -7.05
C GLU A 238 7.31 -26.85 -7.74
N ILE A 239 7.34 -26.83 -9.07
CA ILE A 239 7.96 -25.77 -9.86
C ILE A 239 7.28 -24.42 -9.58
N LEU A 240 5.96 -24.35 -9.62
CA LEU A 240 5.25 -23.09 -9.36
C LEU A 240 5.41 -22.62 -7.91
N SER A 241 5.41 -23.53 -6.93
CA SER A 241 5.67 -23.21 -5.52
C SER A 241 7.09 -22.70 -5.30
N TYR A 242 8.03 -23.10 -6.13
CA TYR A 242 9.40 -22.57 -6.11
C TYR A 242 9.47 -21.13 -6.60
N HIS A 243 8.53 -20.67 -7.43
CA HIS A 243 8.44 -19.30 -7.91
C HIS A 243 7.66 -18.36 -6.98
N VAL A 244 7.13 -18.85 -5.86
CA VAL A 244 6.32 -18.07 -4.92
C VAL A 244 7.01 -17.91 -3.58
N VAL A 245 7.11 -16.68 -3.11
CA VAL A 245 7.59 -16.29 -1.78
C VAL A 245 6.39 -15.89 -0.94
N PRO A 246 6.04 -16.66 0.11
CA PRO A 246 4.88 -16.36 0.94
C PRO A 246 5.22 -15.36 2.04
N GLY A 247 4.21 -14.62 2.51
CA GLY A 247 4.28 -13.81 3.73
C GLY A 247 4.98 -12.46 3.58
N VAL A 248 5.44 -12.10 2.38
CA VAL A 248 6.08 -10.81 2.11
C VAL A 248 5.84 -10.35 0.68
N ALA A 249 5.58 -9.05 0.51
CA ALA A 249 5.72 -8.35 -0.76
C ALA A 249 7.15 -7.79 -0.83
N ALA A 250 8.09 -8.60 -1.32
CA ALA A 250 9.49 -8.24 -1.38
C ALA A 250 9.76 -7.43 -2.65
N TYR A 251 9.82 -6.13 -2.53
CA TYR A 251 10.16 -5.23 -3.64
C TYR A 251 11.65 -5.32 -3.99
N SER A 252 11.99 -4.88 -5.18
CA SER A 252 13.35 -5.00 -5.74
C SER A 252 14.43 -4.42 -4.85
N ASP A 253 14.18 -3.29 -4.18
CA ASP A 253 15.12 -2.65 -3.26
C ASP A 253 15.36 -3.44 -1.95
N ALA A 254 14.44 -4.32 -1.57
CA ALA A 254 14.61 -5.29 -0.51
C ALA A 254 15.30 -6.55 -1.02
N VAL A 255 14.88 -7.09 -2.18
CA VAL A 255 15.44 -8.30 -2.79
C VAL A 255 16.94 -8.16 -3.05
N ILE A 256 17.41 -7.02 -3.55
CA ILE A 256 18.86 -6.80 -3.83
C ILE A 256 19.75 -6.87 -2.58
N LYS A 257 19.18 -6.72 -1.39
CA LYS A 257 19.88 -6.78 -0.10
C LYS A 257 19.92 -8.19 0.49
N MET A 258 19.10 -9.10 -0.06
CA MET A 258 19.03 -10.49 0.38
C MET A 258 20.09 -11.32 -0.31
N LYS A 259 20.59 -12.35 0.36
CA LYS A 259 21.45 -13.38 -0.25
C LYS A 259 20.61 -14.52 -0.84
N GLU A 260 19.49 -14.78 -0.20
CA GLU A 260 18.56 -15.84 -0.55
C GLU A 260 17.13 -15.38 -0.27
N VAL A 261 16.18 -15.88 -1.06
CA VAL A 261 14.74 -15.65 -0.89
C VAL A 261 14.08 -16.99 -0.57
N PRO A 262 13.37 -17.11 0.57
CA PRO A 262 12.65 -18.33 0.91
C PRO A 262 11.47 -18.52 -0.05
N THR A 263 11.19 -19.76 -0.47
CA THR A 263 10.07 -20.06 -1.37
C THR A 263 8.99 -20.87 -0.68
N LEU A 264 7.80 -20.93 -1.28
CA LEU A 264 6.69 -21.76 -0.81
C LEU A 264 7.03 -23.26 -0.88
N LEU A 265 7.95 -23.66 -1.76
CA LEU A 265 8.48 -25.02 -1.82
C LEU A 265 9.37 -25.37 -0.62
N GLY A 266 9.89 -24.36 0.11
CA GLY A 266 10.81 -24.53 1.24
C GLY A 266 12.30 -24.50 0.86
N THR A 267 12.64 -24.61 -0.42
CA THR A 267 14.02 -24.47 -0.92
C THR A 267 14.27 -23.00 -1.30
N PRO A 268 15.31 -22.33 -0.79
CA PRO A 268 15.56 -20.93 -1.09
C PRO A 268 16.11 -20.75 -2.51
N ILE A 269 15.90 -19.54 -3.05
CA ILE A 269 16.48 -19.06 -4.31
C ILE A 269 17.62 -18.10 -3.98
N ALA A 270 18.81 -18.35 -4.51
CA ALA A 270 19.96 -17.47 -4.35
C ALA A 270 19.79 -16.16 -5.15
N VAL A 271 20.07 -15.03 -4.51
CA VAL A 271 20.02 -13.70 -5.11
C VAL A 271 21.45 -13.24 -5.43
N LYS A 272 21.67 -12.77 -6.65
CA LYS A 272 22.91 -12.14 -7.08
C LYS A 272 22.59 -10.85 -7.85
N VAL A 273 23.44 -9.85 -7.69
CA VAL A 273 23.38 -8.64 -8.51
C VAL A 273 24.61 -8.64 -9.41
N VAL A 274 24.37 -8.71 -10.72
CA VAL A 274 25.44 -8.73 -11.73
C VAL A 274 25.16 -7.63 -12.75
N ASN A 275 26.12 -6.72 -12.92
CA ASN A 275 25.99 -5.58 -13.85
C ASN A 275 24.69 -4.77 -13.63
N GLY A 276 24.28 -4.57 -12.37
CA GLY A 276 23.07 -3.83 -12.00
C GLY A 276 21.76 -4.60 -12.22
N LYS A 277 21.79 -5.84 -12.68
CA LYS A 277 20.63 -6.72 -12.84
C LYS A 277 20.52 -7.71 -11.68
N VAL A 278 19.32 -7.91 -11.19
CA VAL A 278 19.02 -8.94 -10.19
C VAL A 278 18.89 -10.28 -10.89
N MET A 279 19.62 -11.26 -10.38
CA MET A 279 19.57 -12.64 -10.85
C MET A 279 19.11 -13.56 -9.72
N LEU A 280 18.21 -14.45 -10.03
CA LEU A 280 17.55 -15.39 -9.11
C LEU A 280 17.83 -16.82 -9.60
N ASN A 281 18.79 -17.52 -8.98
CA ASN A 281 19.29 -18.81 -9.47
C ASN A 281 19.66 -18.83 -10.96
N GLY A 282 20.17 -17.69 -11.48
CA GLY A 282 20.55 -17.56 -12.89
C GLY A 282 19.46 -16.93 -13.79
N ALA A 283 18.20 -16.91 -13.40
CA ALA A 283 17.15 -16.16 -14.09
C ALA A 283 17.30 -14.66 -13.83
N THR A 284 17.21 -13.83 -14.87
CA THR A 284 17.31 -12.37 -14.73
C THR A 284 15.93 -11.77 -14.50
N VAL A 285 15.81 -10.87 -13.52
CA VAL A 285 14.63 -10.03 -13.35
C VAL A 285 14.63 -8.97 -14.44
N ILE A 286 13.62 -9.03 -15.33
CA ILE A 286 13.48 -8.12 -16.49
C ILE A 286 12.47 -7.00 -16.24
N ILE A 287 11.46 -7.25 -15.44
CA ILE A 287 10.51 -6.24 -14.94
C ILE A 287 10.34 -6.49 -13.45
N ALA A 288 10.61 -5.48 -12.64
CA ALA A 288 10.47 -5.55 -11.20
C ALA A 288 9.24 -4.75 -10.72
N ASP A 289 8.76 -5.10 -9.54
CA ASP A 289 7.81 -4.31 -8.76
C ASP A 289 6.44 -4.08 -9.46
N VAL A 290 5.93 -5.10 -10.17
CA VAL A 290 4.56 -5.06 -10.68
C VAL A 290 3.61 -5.36 -9.52
N GLU A 291 2.91 -4.34 -9.07
CA GLU A 291 2.06 -4.41 -7.88
C GLU A 291 0.73 -5.13 -8.13
N ALA A 292 0.24 -5.78 -7.09
CA ALA A 292 -1.07 -6.40 -7.02
C ALA A 292 -1.67 -6.17 -5.62
N SER A 293 -2.99 -6.33 -5.47
CA SER A 293 -3.68 -6.11 -4.19
C SER A 293 -3.21 -7.05 -3.06
N ASN A 294 -2.63 -8.18 -3.40
CA ASN A 294 -2.15 -9.19 -2.46
C ASN A 294 -0.65 -9.53 -2.62
N GLY A 295 0.14 -8.66 -3.25
CA GLY A 295 1.58 -8.85 -3.35
C GLY A 295 2.24 -8.14 -4.53
N VAL A 296 3.40 -8.64 -4.92
CA VAL A 296 4.23 -8.07 -5.99
C VAL A 296 4.71 -9.17 -6.94
N ILE A 297 4.82 -8.83 -8.23
CA ILE A 297 5.31 -9.72 -9.28
C ILE A 297 6.65 -9.18 -9.80
N HIS A 298 7.65 -10.07 -9.93
CA HIS A 298 8.88 -9.81 -10.67
C HIS A 298 8.92 -10.72 -11.89
N ALA A 299 8.90 -10.13 -13.08
CA ALA A 299 9.03 -10.89 -14.31
C ALA A 299 10.47 -11.37 -14.49
N VAL A 300 10.65 -12.64 -14.79
CA VAL A 300 11.96 -13.26 -15.06
C VAL A 300 12.04 -13.82 -16.47
N ASP A 301 13.27 -13.80 -17.02
CA ASP A 301 13.56 -14.21 -18.39
C ASP A 301 13.69 -15.74 -18.55
N THR A 302 13.71 -16.49 -17.46
CA THR A 302 13.93 -17.95 -17.47
C THR A 302 13.09 -18.61 -16.37
N VAL A 303 12.58 -19.82 -16.63
CA VAL A 303 11.87 -20.64 -15.64
C VAL A 303 12.90 -21.19 -14.63
N ILE A 304 12.70 -20.88 -13.34
CA ILE A 304 13.59 -21.31 -12.28
C ILE A 304 13.19 -22.72 -11.86
N LEU A 305 14.05 -23.70 -12.13
CA LEU A 305 13.79 -25.08 -11.73
C LEU A 305 14.44 -25.39 -10.37
N PRO A 306 13.71 -26.04 -9.44
CA PRO A 306 14.31 -26.50 -8.20
C PRO A 306 15.41 -27.52 -8.51
N ALA A 307 16.51 -27.48 -7.75
CA ALA A 307 17.57 -28.48 -7.88
C ALA A 307 16.97 -29.87 -7.62
N GLN A 308 17.12 -30.78 -8.58
CA GLN A 308 16.74 -32.17 -8.37
C GLN A 308 17.56 -32.71 -7.19
N PRO A 309 16.95 -33.40 -6.20
CA PRO A 309 17.73 -34.10 -5.21
C PRO A 309 18.64 -35.05 -5.96
N SER A 310 19.96 -34.82 -5.87
CA SER A 310 20.97 -35.73 -6.48
C SER A 310 20.65 -37.14 -6.01
N ALA A 311 20.30 -38.02 -6.93
CA ALA A 311 20.20 -39.45 -6.66
C ALA A 311 21.50 -39.85 -5.99
N LYS A 312 21.47 -40.22 -4.71
CA LYS A 312 22.63 -40.81 -4.06
C LYS A 312 22.95 -42.06 -4.88
N ASN A 313 24.00 -41.99 -5.70
CA ASN A 313 24.60 -43.15 -6.31
C ASN A 313 24.99 -44.09 -5.18
N GLY A 314 24.15 -45.10 -4.95
CA GLY A 314 24.50 -46.24 -4.13
C GLY A 314 25.63 -47.02 -4.83
N GLN A 315 26.85 -46.59 -4.63
CA GLN A 315 27.99 -47.49 -4.86
C GLN A 315 27.96 -48.52 -3.74
N SER A 316 27.27 -49.60 -3.99
CA SER A 316 27.53 -50.87 -3.28
C SER A 316 28.91 -51.34 -3.67
N GLY A 317 29.90 -51.02 -2.85
CA GLY A 317 31.24 -51.65 -2.94
C GLY A 317 31.09 -53.15 -2.66
N SER A 318 31.09 -53.96 -3.70
CA SER A 318 31.29 -55.40 -3.56
C SER A 318 32.78 -55.63 -3.25
N ASN A 319 33.09 -55.78 -1.95
CA ASN A 319 34.35 -56.34 -1.50
C ASN A 319 34.34 -57.85 -1.83
N GLY A 320 34.84 -58.21 -3.02
CA GLY A 320 35.26 -59.56 -3.32
C GLY A 320 36.53 -59.88 -2.59
N LYS A 321 36.46 -60.56 -1.45
CA LYS A 321 37.57 -61.35 -0.93
C LYS A 321 37.61 -62.65 -1.72
N GLY A 322 38.63 -62.74 -2.59
CA GLY A 322 39.08 -64.01 -3.11
C GLY A 322 40.31 -64.46 -2.34
N GLY A 323 40.24 -65.65 -1.79
CA GLY A 323 41.33 -66.30 -1.10
C GLY A 323 42.43 -66.82 -2.02
#